data_941fde1cd6826ab1a318d5cef8b3ff4d
#
_entry.id   941fde1cd6826ab1a318d5cef8b3ff4d
#
_cell.length_a   1.000
_cell.length_b   1.000
_cell.length_c   1.000
_cell.angle_alpha   90.00
_cell.angle_beta   90.00
_cell.angle_gamma   90.00
#
_symmetry.space_group_name_H-M   'P 1'
#
loop_
_entity.id
_entity.type
_entity.pdbx_description
1 polymer ?
#
loop_
_entity_poly.entity_id
_entity_poly.type
_entity_poly.pdbx_seq_one_letter_code
_entity_poly.pdbx_strand_id
1 'polypeptide(L)'
;MATTTAPPVPVEGGRKRSRPGRLTRLSRGDRITIFVMAAVPTILVLWLVWLPAIASVVLSFFRWEGVGGFDTASWIGVENYKNIFTNYPPFQPAIEHNVIWLVTLFLIPTPLGMFLAVLLDKEMRFSRFYQTALFMPVVLSLALVGFMWQLIYSPDQGLLNEITGGNTDWYGDPDINLWAVLVAVWWKQTGYVMLLYLAGLKAVDPTLREAATVDGASETQTFFRVVFPVMRPINVVVLVITFIEALRAFDIVWVINKGRNGLELISALVTQNIVGEASRIGFGSALATFMLIISSIFIVIYLRIVMREDR
;
A
#
# COMPACT_ATOMS: atom_id res chain seq x y z
N MET A 1 -14.74 -82.63 25.92
CA MET A 1 -14.16 -81.81 24.87
C MET A 1 -15.30 -81.11 24.18
N ALA A 2 -15.57 -79.89 24.47
CA ALA A 2 -16.62 -79.07 23.87
C ALA A 2 -15.92 -78.02 23.00
N THR A 3 -16.02 -78.15 21.67
CA THR A 3 -15.52 -77.20 20.70
C THR A 3 -16.49 -76.05 20.54
N THR A 4 -16.10 -74.90 21.13
CA THR A 4 -16.83 -73.64 20.98
C THR A 4 -16.47 -73.02 19.62
N THR A 5 -17.42 -73.08 18.66
CA THR A 5 -17.29 -72.33 17.37
C THR A 5 -17.70 -70.89 17.56
N ALA A 6 -16.75 -69.97 17.29
CA ALA A 6 -17.02 -68.52 17.33
C ALA A 6 -17.94 -68.15 16.13
N PRO A 7 -18.87 -67.18 16.32
CA PRO A 7 -19.74 -66.70 15.25
C PRO A 7 -18.96 -65.90 14.19
N PRO A 8 -19.39 -65.93 12.89
CA PRO A 8 -18.73 -65.22 11.78
C PRO A 8 -18.87 -63.72 11.96
N VAL A 9 -17.77 -62.99 11.74
CA VAL A 9 -17.68 -61.54 11.71
C VAL A 9 -18.47 -61.00 10.49
N PRO A 10 -19.36 -60.03 10.66
CA PRO A 10 -20.07 -59.42 9.52
C PRO A 10 -19.10 -58.67 8.61
N VAL A 11 -19.07 -59.03 7.36
CA VAL A 11 -18.35 -58.29 6.29
C VAL A 11 -19.08 -56.97 6.09
N GLU A 12 -18.48 -55.88 6.59
CA GLU A 12 -18.97 -54.52 6.35
C GLU A 12 -19.09 -54.25 4.86
N GLY A 13 -20.31 -53.88 4.48
CA GLY A 13 -20.69 -53.62 3.12
C GLY A 13 -19.83 -52.53 2.45
N GLY A 14 -19.47 -52.81 1.22
CA GLY A 14 -18.65 -51.95 0.39
C GLY A 14 -19.04 -50.49 0.42
N ARG A 15 -18.11 -49.60 0.82
CA ARG A 15 -18.20 -48.14 0.65
C ARG A 15 -18.59 -47.87 -0.82
N LYS A 16 -19.83 -47.43 -1.04
CA LYS A 16 -20.26 -46.86 -2.31
C LYS A 16 -19.32 -45.70 -2.62
N ARG A 17 -18.40 -45.89 -3.56
CA ARG A 17 -17.66 -44.79 -4.16
C ARG A 17 -18.68 -43.75 -4.64
N SER A 18 -18.76 -42.61 -3.95
CA SER A 18 -19.50 -41.45 -4.42
C SER A 18 -18.98 -41.10 -5.81
N ARG A 19 -19.81 -41.27 -6.81
CA ARG A 19 -19.52 -40.81 -8.17
C ARG A 19 -19.21 -39.30 -8.06
N PRO A 20 -18.11 -38.80 -8.69
CA PRO A 20 -17.83 -37.38 -8.74
C PRO A 20 -19.07 -36.68 -9.30
N GLY A 21 -19.62 -35.75 -8.52
CA GLY A 21 -20.86 -35.06 -8.84
C GLY A 21 -20.78 -34.54 -10.28
N ARG A 22 -21.73 -34.93 -11.13
CA ARG A 22 -21.95 -34.31 -12.43
C ARG A 22 -21.98 -32.80 -12.18
N LEU A 23 -21.05 -32.05 -12.81
CA LEU A 23 -21.10 -30.61 -12.88
C LEU A 23 -22.53 -30.24 -13.32
N THR A 24 -23.33 -29.81 -12.38
CA THR A 24 -24.72 -29.42 -12.64
C THR A 24 -24.64 -28.25 -13.62
N ARG A 25 -25.20 -28.43 -14.81
CA ARG A 25 -25.27 -27.35 -15.81
C ARG A 25 -26.00 -26.19 -15.14
N LEU A 26 -25.32 -25.06 -15.03
CA LEU A 26 -25.89 -23.82 -14.49
C LEU A 26 -27.25 -23.55 -15.13
N SER A 27 -28.25 -23.27 -14.32
CA SER A 27 -29.55 -22.86 -14.79
C SER A 27 -29.46 -21.53 -15.57
N ARG A 28 -30.46 -21.17 -16.36
CA ARG A 28 -30.48 -19.86 -17.02
C ARG A 28 -30.41 -18.71 -15.99
N GLY A 29 -31.11 -18.87 -14.87
CA GLY A 29 -31.09 -17.91 -13.76
C GLY A 29 -29.68 -17.75 -13.17
N ASP A 30 -28.98 -18.86 -12.90
CA ASP A 30 -27.61 -18.83 -12.37
C ASP A 30 -26.66 -18.12 -13.33
N ARG A 31 -26.79 -18.36 -14.64
CA ARG A 31 -25.97 -17.69 -15.66
C ARG A 31 -26.21 -16.17 -15.69
N ILE A 32 -27.47 -15.74 -15.59
CA ILE A 32 -27.83 -14.32 -15.55
C ILE A 32 -27.27 -13.70 -14.27
N THR A 33 -27.45 -14.36 -13.13
CA THR A 33 -26.93 -13.86 -11.84
C THR A 33 -25.42 -13.73 -11.88
N ILE A 34 -24.68 -14.75 -12.33
CA ILE A 34 -23.21 -14.69 -12.46
C ILE A 34 -22.79 -13.59 -13.45
N PHE A 35 -23.51 -13.46 -14.58
CA PHE A 35 -23.22 -12.41 -15.56
C PHE A 35 -23.41 -11.02 -14.96
N VAL A 36 -24.51 -10.76 -14.26
CA VAL A 36 -24.78 -9.47 -13.61
C VAL A 36 -23.75 -9.19 -12.51
N MET A 37 -23.44 -10.19 -11.68
CA MET A 37 -22.43 -10.07 -10.61
C MET A 37 -21.02 -9.75 -11.15
N ALA A 38 -20.69 -10.23 -12.34
CA ALA A 38 -19.42 -9.91 -13.00
C ALA A 38 -19.49 -8.61 -13.81
N ALA A 39 -20.56 -8.39 -14.56
CA ALA A 39 -20.70 -7.26 -15.48
C ALA A 39 -20.81 -5.92 -14.75
N VAL A 40 -21.58 -5.84 -13.66
CA VAL A 40 -21.79 -4.58 -12.95
C VAL A 40 -20.47 -4.03 -12.37
N PRO A 41 -19.69 -4.77 -11.58
CA PRO A 41 -18.39 -4.28 -11.10
C PRO A 41 -17.42 -3.97 -12.26
N THR A 42 -17.40 -4.82 -13.31
CA THR A 42 -16.52 -4.59 -14.46
C THR A 42 -16.85 -3.29 -15.18
N ILE A 43 -18.14 -3.02 -15.46
CA ILE A 43 -18.58 -1.78 -16.09
C ILE A 43 -18.23 -0.58 -15.21
N LEU A 44 -18.46 -0.66 -13.90
CA LEU A 44 -18.10 0.42 -12.97
C LEU A 44 -16.59 0.70 -12.98
N VAL A 45 -15.76 -0.32 -12.96
CA VAL A 45 -14.30 -0.16 -13.04
C VAL A 45 -13.87 0.44 -14.39
N LEU A 46 -14.43 -0.04 -15.49
CA LEU A 46 -14.13 0.50 -16.81
C LEU A 46 -14.55 1.97 -16.93
N TRP A 47 -15.72 2.33 -16.42
CA TRP A 47 -16.27 3.68 -16.52
C TRP A 47 -15.62 4.66 -15.53
N LEU A 48 -15.42 4.27 -14.28
CA LEU A 48 -14.97 5.19 -13.23
C LEU A 48 -13.45 5.22 -13.04
N VAL A 49 -12.73 4.19 -13.50
CA VAL A 49 -11.27 4.10 -13.33
C VAL A 49 -10.56 4.19 -14.69
N TRP A 50 -10.87 3.28 -15.61
CA TRP A 50 -10.15 3.21 -16.88
C TRP A 50 -10.46 4.38 -17.82
N LEU A 51 -11.70 4.79 -17.93
CA LEU A 51 -12.06 5.91 -18.80
C LEU A 51 -11.37 7.23 -18.38
N PRO A 52 -11.42 7.67 -17.09
CA PRO A 52 -10.69 8.85 -16.65
C PRO A 52 -9.17 8.71 -16.77
N ALA A 53 -8.62 7.51 -16.53
CA ALA A 53 -7.18 7.28 -16.67
C ALA A 53 -6.73 7.44 -18.14
N ILE A 54 -7.46 6.83 -19.07
CA ILE A 54 -7.20 6.98 -20.53
C ILE A 54 -7.40 8.44 -20.94
N ALA A 55 -8.48 9.08 -20.49
CA ALA A 55 -8.73 10.49 -20.78
C ALA A 55 -7.58 11.38 -20.27
N SER A 56 -7.05 11.12 -19.07
CA SER A 56 -5.89 11.83 -18.54
C SER A 56 -4.65 11.66 -19.43
N VAL A 57 -4.38 10.43 -19.89
CA VAL A 57 -3.26 10.17 -20.82
C VAL A 57 -3.46 10.94 -22.13
N VAL A 58 -4.67 10.96 -22.68
CA VAL A 58 -4.97 11.71 -23.91
C VAL A 58 -4.82 13.22 -23.70
N LEU A 59 -5.42 13.75 -22.61
CA LEU A 59 -5.36 15.16 -22.27
C LEU A 59 -3.94 15.66 -22.00
N SER A 60 -3.02 14.80 -21.62
CA SER A 60 -1.61 15.16 -21.38
C SER A 60 -0.90 15.72 -22.63
N PHE A 61 -1.41 15.41 -23.83
CA PHE A 61 -0.89 15.91 -25.12
C PHE A 61 -1.58 17.19 -25.60
N PHE A 62 -2.53 17.71 -24.81
CA PHE A 62 -3.28 18.91 -25.14
C PHE A 62 -2.95 20.05 -24.18
N ARG A 63 -3.04 21.28 -24.67
CA ARG A 63 -3.18 22.47 -23.85
C ARG A 63 -4.67 22.72 -23.64
N TRP A 64 -5.14 22.49 -22.41
CA TRP A 64 -6.52 22.74 -22.04
C TRP A 64 -6.61 23.19 -20.58
N GLU A 65 -7.30 24.29 -20.39
CA GLU A 65 -7.45 24.95 -19.08
C GLU A 65 -8.79 24.60 -18.41
N GLY A 66 -9.59 23.72 -19.03
CA GLY A 66 -10.89 23.33 -18.48
C GLY A 66 -11.96 24.39 -18.61
N VAL A 67 -11.69 25.49 -19.27
CA VAL A 67 -12.65 26.58 -19.54
C VAL A 67 -13.19 26.41 -20.96
N GLY A 68 -14.51 26.35 -21.09
CA GLY A 68 -15.16 26.02 -22.37
C GLY A 68 -15.22 24.53 -22.65
N GLY A 69 -15.69 24.15 -23.84
CA GLY A 69 -15.75 22.76 -24.28
C GLY A 69 -14.37 22.22 -24.68
N PHE A 70 -14.28 20.93 -24.94
CA PHE A 70 -13.05 20.30 -25.44
C PHE A 70 -12.60 20.82 -26.82
N ASP A 71 -13.47 21.49 -27.56
CA ASP A 71 -13.20 22.24 -28.78
C ASP A 71 -12.18 23.37 -28.60
N THR A 72 -12.03 23.89 -27.38
CA THR A 72 -11.01 24.90 -27.03
C THR A 72 -9.63 24.30 -26.76
N ALA A 73 -9.53 22.97 -26.65
CA ALA A 73 -8.27 22.27 -26.41
C ALA A 73 -7.40 22.25 -27.67
N SER A 74 -6.13 22.61 -27.55
CA SER A 74 -5.17 22.57 -28.65
C SER A 74 -4.17 21.44 -28.48
N TRP A 75 -3.94 20.67 -29.54
CA TRP A 75 -2.92 19.64 -29.56
C TRP A 75 -1.53 20.24 -29.53
N ILE A 76 -0.71 19.91 -28.56
CA ILE A 76 0.66 20.42 -28.40
C ILE A 76 1.71 19.29 -28.33
N GLY A 77 1.30 18.04 -28.58
CA GLY A 77 2.20 16.90 -28.51
C GLY A 77 2.84 16.74 -27.13
N VAL A 78 4.16 16.63 -27.06
CA VAL A 78 4.91 16.38 -25.80
C VAL A 78 5.34 17.66 -25.08
N GLU A 79 4.84 18.83 -25.46
CA GLU A 79 5.25 20.11 -24.85
C GLU A 79 4.98 20.20 -23.36
N ASN A 80 3.86 19.63 -22.88
CA ASN A 80 3.59 19.55 -21.43
C ASN A 80 4.72 18.82 -20.70
N TYR A 81 5.18 17.70 -21.23
CA TYR A 81 6.27 16.93 -20.63
C TYR A 81 7.59 17.70 -20.64
N LYS A 82 7.92 18.38 -21.75
CA LYS A 82 9.09 19.25 -21.80
C LYS A 82 9.01 20.34 -20.73
N ASN A 83 7.87 20.99 -20.58
CA ASN A 83 7.65 22.05 -19.60
C ASN A 83 7.75 21.55 -18.16
N ILE A 84 7.33 20.32 -17.86
CA ILE A 84 7.51 19.71 -16.55
C ILE A 84 8.99 19.70 -16.13
N PHE A 85 9.87 19.32 -17.05
CA PHE A 85 11.31 19.19 -16.76
C PHE A 85 12.10 20.49 -16.88
N THR A 86 11.64 21.46 -17.68
CA THR A 86 12.44 22.66 -18.01
C THR A 86 11.91 23.95 -17.37
N ASN A 87 10.58 24.07 -17.23
CA ASN A 87 9.91 25.34 -16.91
C ASN A 87 9.00 25.26 -15.68
N TYR A 88 9.05 24.18 -14.91
CA TYR A 88 8.19 24.00 -13.74
C TYR A 88 9.01 23.74 -12.47
N PRO A 89 9.43 24.84 -11.76
CA PRO A 89 10.31 24.74 -10.60
C PRO A 89 9.86 23.78 -9.49
N PRO A 90 8.54 23.64 -9.15
CA PRO A 90 8.12 22.73 -8.09
C PRO A 90 8.33 21.24 -8.39
N PHE A 91 8.64 20.86 -9.64
CA PHE A 91 8.76 19.47 -10.03
C PHE A 91 10.00 18.77 -9.45
N GLN A 92 11.14 19.46 -9.45
CA GLN A 92 12.39 18.88 -8.92
C GLN A 92 12.28 18.58 -7.42
N PRO A 93 11.88 19.53 -6.53
CA PRO A 93 11.62 19.20 -5.14
C PRO A 93 10.61 18.07 -4.96
N ALA A 94 9.54 18.02 -5.77
CA ALA A 94 8.55 16.98 -5.68
C ALA A 94 9.12 15.57 -5.96
N ILE A 95 10.02 15.43 -6.94
CA ILE A 95 10.71 14.16 -7.18
C ILE A 95 11.60 13.79 -5.99
N GLU A 96 12.41 14.73 -5.51
CA GLU A 96 13.32 14.52 -4.37
C GLU A 96 12.52 14.07 -3.13
N HIS A 97 11.44 14.76 -2.80
CA HIS A 97 10.57 14.41 -1.68
C HIS A 97 9.89 13.05 -1.87
N ASN A 98 9.40 12.71 -3.07
CA ASN A 98 8.86 11.37 -3.35
C ASN A 98 9.91 10.27 -3.18
N VAL A 99 11.17 10.51 -3.58
CA VAL A 99 12.26 9.55 -3.38
C VAL A 99 12.61 9.41 -1.91
N ILE A 100 12.74 10.52 -1.16
CA ILE A 100 12.94 10.51 0.30
C ILE A 100 11.82 9.76 0.99
N TRP A 101 10.58 10.03 0.61
CA TRP A 101 9.39 9.35 1.14
C TRP A 101 9.46 7.84 0.92
N LEU A 102 9.73 7.42 -0.31
CA LEU A 102 9.87 6.01 -0.65
C LEU A 102 10.99 5.33 0.15
N VAL A 103 12.17 5.90 0.12
CA VAL A 103 13.36 5.34 0.79
C VAL A 103 13.13 5.23 2.30
N THR A 104 12.59 6.26 2.92
CA THR A 104 12.37 6.26 4.37
C THR A 104 11.28 5.29 4.80
N LEU A 105 10.22 5.09 4.00
CA LEU A 105 9.20 4.07 4.27
C LEU A 105 9.78 2.64 4.24
N PHE A 106 10.77 2.39 3.38
CA PHE A 106 11.46 1.10 3.39
C PHE A 106 12.45 0.96 4.55
N LEU A 107 13.17 2.02 4.89
CA LEU A 107 14.26 1.94 5.88
C LEU A 107 13.78 2.04 7.33
N ILE A 108 12.62 2.64 7.60
CA ILE A 108 12.17 2.90 8.97
C ILE A 108 10.95 2.07 9.33
N PRO A 109 9.73 2.32 8.81
CA PRO A 109 8.56 1.57 9.24
C PRO A 109 8.58 0.09 8.83
N THR A 110 9.25 -0.26 7.73
CA THR A 110 9.28 -1.68 7.28
C THR A 110 10.10 -2.56 8.22
N PRO A 111 11.37 -2.25 8.56
CA PRO A 111 12.12 -3.05 9.54
C PRO A 111 11.52 -2.95 10.95
N LEU A 112 11.03 -1.76 11.35
CA LEU A 112 10.43 -1.58 12.66
C LEU A 112 9.14 -2.38 12.81
N GLY A 113 8.28 -2.37 11.80
CA GLY A 113 7.07 -3.19 11.77
C GLY A 113 7.36 -4.68 11.81
N MET A 114 8.37 -5.15 11.06
CA MET A 114 8.83 -6.55 11.11
C MET A 114 9.36 -6.90 12.51
N PHE A 115 10.18 -6.05 13.10
CA PHE A 115 10.70 -6.25 14.45
C PHE A 115 9.58 -6.37 15.49
N LEU A 116 8.60 -5.46 15.45
CA LEU A 116 7.44 -5.50 16.34
C LEU A 116 6.59 -6.76 16.11
N ALA A 117 6.42 -7.20 14.88
CA ALA A 117 5.71 -8.44 14.56
C ALA A 117 6.40 -9.67 15.16
N VAL A 118 7.73 -9.75 15.08
CA VAL A 118 8.53 -10.84 15.69
C VAL A 118 8.40 -10.85 17.20
N LEU A 119 8.41 -9.66 17.83
CA LEU A 119 8.20 -9.57 19.29
C LEU A 119 6.80 -10.06 19.68
N LEU A 120 5.78 -9.66 18.94
CA LEU A 120 4.38 -10.01 19.22
C LEU A 120 4.04 -11.46 18.87
N ASP A 121 4.81 -12.11 18.01
CA ASP A 121 4.67 -13.53 17.66
C ASP A 121 5.05 -14.45 18.82
N LYS A 122 5.90 -14.00 19.76
CA LYS A 122 6.38 -14.75 20.94
C LYS A 122 5.35 -14.91 22.07
N GLU A 123 4.05 -14.65 21.81
CA GLU A 123 2.96 -14.82 22.80
C GLU A 123 3.21 -14.14 24.16
N MET A 124 3.66 -12.88 24.11
CA MET A 124 3.89 -12.09 25.32
C MET A 124 2.60 -11.84 26.10
N ARG A 125 2.74 -11.69 27.43
CA ARG A 125 1.64 -11.23 28.29
C ARG A 125 1.10 -9.88 27.76
N PHE A 126 -0.21 -9.77 27.56
CA PHE A 126 -0.88 -8.61 26.96
C PHE A 126 -0.61 -8.38 25.46
N SER A 127 -0.16 -9.39 24.71
CA SER A 127 0.12 -9.30 23.27
C SER A 127 -1.04 -8.66 22.49
N ARG A 128 -2.30 -9.01 22.79
CA ARG A 128 -3.49 -8.43 22.14
C ARG A 128 -3.62 -6.92 22.40
N PHE A 129 -3.30 -6.46 23.60
CA PHE A 129 -3.32 -5.03 23.91
C PHE A 129 -2.28 -4.26 23.10
N TYR A 130 -1.05 -4.75 23.03
CA TYR A 130 0.00 -4.13 22.21
C TYR A 130 -0.35 -4.15 20.73
N GLN A 131 -0.87 -5.27 20.21
CA GLN A 131 -1.35 -5.34 18.81
C GLN A 131 -2.41 -4.27 18.53
N THR A 132 -3.41 -4.14 19.40
CA THR A 132 -4.48 -3.14 19.23
C THR A 132 -3.93 -1.72 19.32
N ALA A 133 -3.08 -1.42 20.28
CA ALA A 133 -2.51 -0.08 20.47
C ALA A 133 -1.62 0.34 19.29
N LEU A 134 -0.77 -0.56 18.79
CA LEU A 134 0.11 -0.31 17.64
C LEU A 134 -0.64 -0.28 16.32
N PHE A 135 -1.76 -0.97 16.20
CA PHE A 135 -2.61 -0.95 15.02
C PHE A 135 -3.61 0.21 15.00
N MET A 136 -3.93 0.81 16.14
CA MET A 136 -4.93 1.89 16.22
C MET A 136 -4.68 3.04 15.24
N PRO A 137 -3.44 3.53 15.01
CA PRO A 137 -3.19 4.58 14.03
C PRO A 137 -3.57 4.21 12.60
N VAL A 138 -3.54 2.92 12.26
CA VAL A 138 -3.83 2.44 10.90
C VAL A 138 -5.29 2.66 10.51
N VAL A 139 -6.19 2.58 11.48
CA VAL A 139 -7.64 2.76 11.26
C VAL A 139 -7.99 4.23 10.98
N LEU A 140 -7.14 5.17 11.40
CA LEU A 140 -7.35 6.59 11.16
C LEU A 140 -7.07 6.94 9.70
N SER A 141 -7.87 7.84 9.11
CA SER A 141 -7.54 8.40 7.79
C SER A 141 -6.27 9.24 7.87
N LEU A 142 -5.48 9.30 6.78
CA LEU A 142 -4.28 10.15 6.74
C LEU A 142 -4.59 11.64 6.93
N ALA A 143 -5.75 12.10 6.47
CA ALA A 143 -6.21 13.46 6.73
C ALA A 143 -6.40 13.73 8.23
N LEU A 144 -7.05 12.80 8.95
CA LEU A 144 -7.23 12.93 10.40
C LEU A 144 -5.87 12.87 11.14
N VAL A 145 -4.97 11.98 10.71
CA VAL A 145 -3.60 11.93 11.23
C VAL A 145 -2.91 13.29 11.01
N GLY A 146 -3.06 13.90 9.82
CA GLY A 146 -2.54 15.23 9.53
C GLY A 146 -3.04 16.29 10.52
N PHE A 147 -4.35 16.36 10.78
CA PHE A 147 -4.92 17.28 11.76
C PHE A 147 -4.43 17.02 13.19
N MET A 148 -4.36 15.75 13.62
CA MET A 148 -3.85 15.42 14.96
C MET A 148 -2.40 15.89 15.14
N TRP A 149 -1.56 15.65 14.16
CA TRP A 149 -0.16 16.04 14.20
C TRP A 149 0.04 17.55 14.03
N GLN A 150 -0.87 18.27 13.34
CA GLN A 150 -0.88 19.74 13.35
C GLN A 150 -1.08 20.30 14.76
N LEU A 151 -1.93 19.67 15.57
CA LEU A 151 -2.11 20.07 16.97
C LEU A 151 -0.86 19.77 17.82
N ILE A 152 -0.24 18.60 17.59
CA ILE A 152 1.00 18.21 18.30
C ILE A 152 2.17 19.12 17.95
N TYR A 153 2.26 19.55 16.69
CA TYR A 153 3.31 20.38 16.13
C TYR A 153 3.00 21.89 16.10
N SER A 154 1.88 22.32 16.71
CA SER A 154 1.54 23.75 16.74
C SER A 154 2.69 24.57 17.35
N PRO A 155 3.09 25.72 16.74
CA PRO A 155 4.18 26.53 17.26
C PRO A 155 3.88 27.08 18.67
N ASP A 156 2.66 27.54 18.90
CA ASP A 156 2.31 28.29 20.14
C ASP A 156 1.89 27.36 21.29
N GLN A 157 1.15 26.27 21.00
CA GLN A 157 0.52 25.42 22.02
C GLN A 157 0.71 23.92 21.72
N GLY A 158 1.66 23.58 20.84
CA GLY A 158 1.90 22.20 20.45
C GLY A 158 2.60 21.41 21.56
N LEU A 159 2.12 20.17 21.77
CA LEU A 159 2.66 19.26 22.78
C LEU A 159 4.19 19.11 22.64
N LEU A 160 4.71 19.06 21.41
CA LEU A 160 6.14 18.83 21.18
C LEU A 160 6.97 20.04 21.60
N ASN A 161 6.54 21.26 21.29
CA ASN A 161 7.21 22.47 21.72
C ASN A 161 7.12 22.68 23.23
N GLU A 162 6.01 22.31 23.85
CA GLU A 162 5.87 22.34 25.32
C GLU A 162 6.86 21.42 26.01
N ILE A 163 7.03 20.18 25.50
CA ILE A 163 7.96 19.20 26.08
C ILE A 163 9.41 19.59 25.82
N THR A 164 9.74 20.11 24.65
CA THR A 164 11.11 20.48 24.28
C THR A 164 11.55 21.86 24.78
N GLY A 165 10.59 22.67 25.25
CA GLY A 165 10.84 24.06 25.63
C GLY A 165 11.22 24.96 24.44
N GLY A 166 10.94 24.51 23.20
CA GLY A 166 11.23 25.22 21.96
C GLY A 166 10.03 26.00 21.42
N ASN A 167 10.28 26.74 20.34
CA ASN A 167 9.23 27.43 19.57
C ASN A 167 9.47 27.17 18.07
N THR A 168 9.56 25.88 17.71
CA THR A 168 9.84 25.44 16.34
C THR A 168 8.55 25.38 15.56
N ASP A 169 8.53 26.00 14.37
CA ASP A 169 7.42 25.85 13.42
C ASP A 169 7.64 24.59 12.56
N TRP A 170 7.22 23.44 13.10
CA TRP A 170 7.46 22.13 12.51
C TRP A 170 6.86 21.95 11.11
N TYR A 171 5.80 22.67 10.78
CA TYR A 171 5.13 22.57 9.50
C TYR A 171 5.31 23.78 8.59
N GLY A 172 5.67 24.93 9.15
CA GLY A 172 5.91 26.14 8.39
C GLY A 172 7.34 26.27 7.87
N ASP A 173 8.31 25.63 8.55
CA ASP A 173 9.71 25.65 8.14
C ASP A 173 9.97 24.60 7.05
N PRO A 174 10.33 25.01 5.81
CA PRO A 174 10.53 24.10 4.69
C PRO A 174 11.72 23.16 4.87
N ASP A 175 12.69 23.45 5.76
CA ASP A 175 13.86 22.61 5.97
C ASP A 175 13.55 21.38 6.84
N ILE A 176 12.50 21.43 7.65
CA ILE A 176 12.17 20.38 8.60
C ILE A 176 10.78 19.77 8.41
N ASN A 177 9.87 20.45 7.72
CA ASN A 177 8.47 20.05 7.63
C ASN A 177 8.26 18.68 6.97
N LEU A 178 9.05 18.33 5.95
CA LEU A 178 9.02 17.02 5.32
C LEU A 178 9.30 15.90 6.35
N TRP A 179 10.29 16.10 7.20
CA TRP A 179 10.66 15.12 8.23
C TRP A 179 9.60 15.02 9.33
N ALA A 180 9.01 16.15 9.73
CA ALA A 180 7.91 16.17 10.68
C ALA A 180 6.70 15.39 10.17
N VAL A 181 6.34 15.56 8.90
CA VAL A 181 5.25 14.80 8.25
C VAL A 181 5.61 13.33 8.14
N LEU A 182 6.85 13.01 7.77
CA LEU A 182 7.31 11.62 7.66
C LEU A 182 7.21 10.87 8.99
N VAL A 183 7.52 11.50 10.13
CA VAL A 183 7.35 10.89 11.46
C VAL A 183 5.90 10.46 11.69
N ALA A 184 4.93 11.30 11.35
CA ALA A 184 3.51 10.97 11.47
C ALA A 184 3.12 9.77 10.59
N VAL A 185 3.66 9.72 9.37
CA VAL A 185 3.42 8.62 8.43
C VAL A 185 4.11 7.34 8.90
N TRP A 186 5.35 7.40 9.38
CA TRP A 186 6.06 6.22 9.89
C TRP A 186 5.34 5.61 11.09
N TRP A 187 4.81 6.43 11.99
CA TRP A 187 4.00 5.95 13.11
C TRP A 187 2.81 5.11 12.64
N LYS A 188 2.06 5.60 11.66
CA LYS A 188 0.92 4.88 11.08
C LYS A 188 1.36 3.65 10.29
N GLN A 189 2.36 3.79 9.41
CA GLN A 189 2.82 2.74 8.51
C GLN A 189 3.46 1.56 9.26
N THR A 190 4.17 1.82 10.36
CA THR A 190 4.76 0.78 11.20
C THR A 190 3.71 -0.21 11.71
N GLY A 191 2.56 0.29 12.19
CA GLY A 191 1.47 -0.58 12.66
C GLY A 191 0.88 -1.44 11.54
N TYR A 192 0.77 -0.89 10.33
CA TYR A 192 0.27 -1.62 9.17
C TYR A 192 1.22 -2.75 8.74
N VAL A 193 2.50 -2.43 8.60
CA VAL A 193 3.54 -3.39 8.25
C VAL A 193 3.68 -4.47 9.32
N MET A 194 3.63 -4.09 10.59
CA MET A 194 3.62 -5.02 11.72
C MET A 194 2.50 -6.05 11.60
N LEU A 195 1.28 -5.62 11.26
CA LEU A 195 0.15 -6.54 11.12
C LEU A 195 0.34 -7.53 9.97
N LEU A 196 0.84 -7.06 8.81
CA LEU A 196 1.13 -7.91 7.66
C LEU A 196 2.19 -8.97 8.01
N TYR A 197 3.28 -8.55 8.64
CA TYR A 197 4.33 -9.49 9.06
C TYR A 197 3.86 -10.45 10.14
N LEU A 198 3.04 -9.99 11.09
CA LEU A 198 2.48 -10.87 12.12
C LEU A 198 1.58 -11.95 11.51
N ALA A 199 0.73 -11.57 10.55
CA ALA A 199 -0.08 -12.53 9.79
C ALA A 199 0.79 -13.53 9.02
N GLY A 200 1.88 -13.07 8.40
CA GLY A 200 2.86 -13.93 7.75
C GLY A 200 3.56 -14.90 8.70
N LEU A 201 4.01 -14.42 9.85
CA LEU A 201 4.66 -15.25 10.88
C LEU A 201 3.74 -16.35 11.40
N LYS A 202 2.45 -16.06 11.57
CA LYS A 202 1.44 -17.04 11.99
C LYS A 202 1.09 -18.08 10.93
N ALA A 203 1.39 -17.81 9.66
CA ALA A 203 1.17 -18.73 8.54
C ALA A 203 2.36 -19.69 8.32
N VAL A 204 3.52 -19.43 8.92
CA VAL A 204 4.70 -20.33 8.85
C VAL A 204 4.45 -21.59 9.64
N ASP A 205 4.70 -22.75 9.03
CA ASP A 205 4.57 -24.04 9.70
C ASP A 205 5.50 -24.12 10.92
N PRO A 206 4.97 -24.38 12.13
CA PRO A 206 5.79 -24.50 13.35
C PRO A 206 6.88 -25.59 13.26
N THR A 207 6.64 -26.64 12.49
CA THR A 207 7.60 -27.76 12.34
C THR A 207 8.93 -27.30 11.77
N LEU A 208 8.94 -26.23 10.92
CA LEU A 208 10.18 -25.67 10.38
C LEU A 208 11.05 -25.02 11.47
N ARG A 209 10.41 -24.38 12.45
CA ARG A 209 11.12 -23.77 13.59
C ARG A 209 11.63 -24.85 14.55
N GLU A 210 10.84 -25.89 14.77
CA GLU A 210 11.23 -27.03 15.60
C GLU A 210 12.43 -27.78 14.99
N ALA A 211 12.39 -28.08 13.70
CA ALA A 211 13.50 -28.70 12.98
C ALA A 211 14.80 -27.89 13.08
N ALA A 212 14.72 -26.56 12.86
CA ALA A 212 15.88 -25.68 13.00
C ALA A 212 16.46 -25.69 14.42
N THR A 213 15.59 -25.79 15.43
CA THR A 213 16.03 -25.89 16.83
C THR A 213 16.73 -27.21 17.12
N VAL A 214 16.24 -28.33 16.57
CA VAL A 214 16.88 -29.65 16.66
C VAL A 214 18.26 -29.65 15.99
N ASP A 215 18.41 -28.91 14.88
CA ASP A 215 19.68 -28.71 14.17
C ASP A 215 20.64 -27.73 14.89
N GLY A 216 20.27 -27.22 16.05
CA GLY A 216 21.10 -26.34 16.89
C GLY A 216 21.16 -24.88 16.41
N ALA A 217 20.24 -24.43 15.55
CA ALA A 217 20.19 -23.06 15.10
C ALA A 217 19.69 -22.12 16.23
N SER A 218 20.35 -20.97 16.39
CA SER A 218 19.87 -19.91 17.29
C SER A 218 18.55 -19.28 16.75
N GLU A 219 17.78 -18.62 17.62
CA GLU A 219 16.54 -17.92 17.21
C GLU A 219 16.77 -16.96 16.02
N THR A 220 17.86 -16.19 16.05
CA THR A 220 18.21 -15.26 14.96
C THR A 220 18.53 -16.01 13.67
N GLN A 221 19.26 -17.13 13.77
CA GLN A 221 19.56 -17.98 12.60
C GLN A 221 18.29 -18.62 12.06
N THR A 222 17.44 -19.15 12.90
CA THR A 222 16.12 -19.69 12.51
C THR A 222 15.29 -18.63 11.82
N PHE A 223 15.23 -17.42 12.36
CA PHE A 223 14.48 -16.33 11.73
C PHE A 223 15.02 -16.00 10.33
N PHE A 224 16.31 -15.61 10.20
CA PHE A 224 16.82 -15.12 8.92
C PHE A 224 17.05 -16.22 7.87
N ARG A 225 17.33 -17.48 8.28
CA ARG A 225 17.64 -18.55 7.35
C ARG A 225 16.46 -19.45 7.02
N VAL A 226 15.43 -19.50 7.87
CA VAL A 226 14.27 -20.39 7.69
C VAL A 226 12.98 -19.58 7.57
N VAL A 227 12.60 -18.82 8.60
CA VAL A 227 11.31 -18.14 8.68
C VAL A 227 11.19 -17.02 7.63
N PHE A 228 12.15 -16.11 7.58
CA PHE A 228 12.11 -14.94 6.69
C PHE A 228 12.09 -15.32 5.18
N PRO A 229 12.85 -16.31 4.71
CA PRO A 229 12.73 -16.81 3.35
C PRO A 229 11.36 -17.46 3.04
N VAL A 230 10.80 -18.23 3.97
CA VAL A 230 9.46 -18.85 3.82
C VAL A 230 8.38 -17.75 3.74
N MET A 231 8.57 -16.63 4.45
CA MET A 231 7.67 -15.47 4.40
C MET A 231 7.80 -14.64 3.11
N ARG A 232 8.52 -15.09 2.11
CA ARG A 232 8.71 -14.38 0.85
C ARG A 232 7.40 -13.82 0.24
N PRO A 233 6.27 -14.54 0.20
CA PRO A 233 5.02 -13.98 -0.32
C PRO A 233 4.58 -12.72 0.44
N ILE A 234 4.75 -12.69 1.76
CA ILE A 234 4.43 -11.52 2.58
C ILE A 234 5.44 -10.40 2.37
N ASN A 235 6.74 -10.70 2.29
CA ASN A 235 7.78 -9.72 1.97
C ASN A 235 7.47 -8.99 0.66
N VAL A 236 7.03 -9.75 -0.35
CA VAL A 236 6.56 -9.25 -1.64
C VAL A 236 5.37 -8.29 -1.48
N VAL A 237 4.36 -8.70 -0.73
CA VAL A 237 3.16 -7.88 -0.47
C VAL A 237 3.54 -6.57 0.25
N VAL A 238 4.35 -6.64 1.30
CA VAL A 238 4.81 -5.45 2.05
C VAL A 238 5.57 -4.50 1.13
N LEU A 239 6.47 -5.01 0.28
CA LEU A 239 7.23 -4.20 -0.67
C LEU A 239 6.32 -3.46 -1.65
N VAL A 240 5.37 -4.18 -2.29
CA VAL A 240 4.43 -3.57 -3.24
C VAL A 240 3.57 -2.50 -2.58
N ILE A 241 2.99 -2.83 -1.42
CA ILE A 241 2.11 -1.89 -0.72
C ILE A 241 2.89 -0.65 -0.28
N THR A 242 4.08 -0.80 0.28
CA THR A 242 4.92 0.33 0.70
C THR A 242 5.28 1.22 -0.49
N PHE A 243 5.56 0.63 -1.64
CA PHE A 243 5.82 1.40 -2.87
C PHE A 243 4.59 2.17 -3.34
N ILE A 244 3.42 1.50 -3.38
CA ILE A 244 2.16 2.15 -3.77
C ILE A 244 1.82 3.30 -2.81
N GLU A 245 1.95 3.09 -1.51
CA GLU A 245 1.69 4.12 -0.49
C GLU A 245 2.64 5.32 -0.63
N ALA A 246 3.92 5.09 -0.94
CA ALA A 246 4.88 6.16 -1.16
C ALA A 246 4.52 7.03 -2.38
N LEU A 247 4.14 6.42 -3.50
CA LEU A 247 3.75 7.16 -4.70
C LEU A 247 2.41 7.87 -4.56
N ARG A 248 1.48 7.29 -3.80
CA ARG A 248 0.15 7.85 -3.55
C ARG A 248 0.12 8.84 -2.38
N ALA A 249 1.25 9.13 -1.75
CA ALA A 249 1.32 10.09 -0.66
C ALA A 249 0.71 11.44 -1.11
N PHE A 250 -0.40 11.83 -0.49
CA PHE A 250 -1.17 13.02 -0.84
C PHE A 250 -1.88 13.63 0.36
N ASP A 251 -2.75 12.84 1.03
CA ASP A 251 -3.74 13.34 1.97
C ASP A 251 -3.13 14.20 3.08
N ILE A 252 -2.04 13.72 3.70
CA ILE A 252 -1.42 14.40 4.83
C ILE A 252 -0.76 15.72 4.41
N VAL A 253 -0.03 15.75 3.30
CA VAL A 253 0.60 16.99 2.81
C VAL A 253 -0.43 17.98 2.31
N TRP A 254 -1.55 17.48 1.76
CA TRP A 254 -2.63 18.32 1.30
C TRP A 254 -3.37 19.02 2.44
N VAL A 255 -3.59 18.31 3.54
CA VAL A 255 -4.22 18.88 4.75
C VAL A 255 -3.34 19.92 5.39
N ILE A 256 -2.02 19.71 5.45
CA ILE A 256 -1.08 20.59 6.14
C ILE A 256 -0.93 21.92 5.40
N ASN A 257 -0.45 21.91 4.16
CA ASN A 257 -0.13 23.13 3.43
C ASN A 257 -0.42 23.04 1.92
N LYS A 258 -1.32 22.16 1.51
CA LYS A 258 -1.67 21.91 0.10
C LYS A 258 -0.49 21.40 -0.75
N GLY A 259 0.52 20.78 -0.14
CA GLY A 259 1.72 20.29 -0.82
C GLY A 259 2.59 21.43 -1.36
N ARG A 260 2.78 22.49 -0.59
CA ARG A 260 3.62 23.66 -0.90
C ARG A 260 4.69 23.83 0.16
N ASN A 261 5.63 24.75 -0.06
CA ASN A 261 6.60 25.19 0.94
C ASN A 261 7.32 24.04 1.63
N GLY A 262 8.07 23.22 0.87
CA GLY A 262 8.84 22.09 1.39
C GLY A 262 8.09 20.76 1.46
N LEU A 263 6.79 20.73 1.10
CA LEU A 263 5.97 19.51 1.05
C LEU A 263 5.47 19.18 -0.36
N GLU A 264 6.19 19.63 -1.39
CA GLU A 264 5.87 19.31 -2.78
C GLU A 264 5.97 17.78 -2.98
N LEU A 265 4.88 17.17 -3.44
CA LEU A 265 4.81 15.80 -3.95
C LEU A 265 4.14 15.82 -5.31
N ILE A 266 4.49 14.89 -6.19
CA ILE A 266 3.93 14.84 -7.55
C ILE A 266 2.40 14.75 -7.50
N SER A 267 1.84 13.97 -6.58
CA SER A 267 0.39 13.85 -6.36
C SER A 267 -0.28 15.19 -6.00
N ALA A 268 0.39 16.00 -5.16
CA ALA A 268 -0.07 17.33 -4.80
C ALA A 268 0.01 18.29 -5.98
N LEU A 269 1.10 18.25 -6.78
CA LEU A 269 1.25 19.05 -7.99
C LEU A 269 0.18 18.73 -9.03
N VAL A 270 -0.20 17.46 -9.20
CA VAL A 270 -1.32 17.05 -10.06
C VAL A 270 -2.59 17.77 -9.62
N THR A 271 -2.93 17.70 -8.35
CA THR A 271 -4.16 18.30 -7.80
C THR A 271 -4.14 19.81 -7.90
N GLN A 272 -3.01 20.47 -7.60
CA GLN A 272 -2.85 21.92 -7.74
C GLN A 272 -3.10 22.39 -9.18
N ASN A 273 -2.66 21.63 -10.18
CA ASN A 273 -2.80 22.00 -11.58
C ASN A 273 -4.17 21.65 -12.18
N ILE A 274 -4.84 20.59 -11.69
CA ILE A 274 -6.16 20.18 -12.21
C ILE A 274 -7.30 20.90 -11.49
N VAL A 275 -7.28 20.92 -10.16
CA VAL A 275 -8.40 21.38 -9.32
C VAL A 275 -8.10 22.72 -8.66
N GLY A 276 -6.82 23.12 -8.57
CA GLY A 276 -6.39 24.35 -7.94
C GLY A 276 -6.58 25.59 -8.82
N GLU A 277 -6.04 26.72 -8.36
CA GLU A 277 -6.14 28.02 -9.01
C GLU A 277 -5.55 28.06 -10.43
N ALA A 278 -4.63 27.15 -10.75
CA ALA A 278 -3.94 27.15 -12.04
C ALA A 278 -4.82 26.67 -13.20
N SER A 279 -5.84 25.83 -12.94
CA SER A 279 -6.78 25.27 -13.94
C SER A 279 -6.10 24.79 -15.25
N ARG A 280 -4.92 24.15 -15.14
CA ARG A 280 -4.14 23.64 -16.27
C ARG A 280 -4.34 22.14 -16.42
N ILE A 281 -5.52 21.72 -16.86
CA ILE A 281 -5.92 20.30 -16.88
C ILE A 281 -4.96 19.48 -17.75
N GLY A 282 -4.59 19.94 -18.94
CA GLY A 282 -3.63 19.24 -19.81
C GLY A 282 -2.27 19.03 -19.15
N PHE A 283 -1.75 20.06 -18.49
CA PHE A 283 -0.47 19.97 -17.77
C PHE A 283 -0.54 19.08 -16.52
N GLY A 284 -1.60 19.21 -15.72
CA GLY A 284 -1.84 18.32 -14.59
C GLY A 284 -2.02 16.86 -15.00
N SER A 285 -2.67 16.63 -16.16
CA SER A 285 -2.80 15.30 -16.76
C SER A 285 -1.45 14.72 -17.21
N ALA A 286 -0.51 15.57 -17.66
CA ALA A 286 0.85 15.12 -17.98
C ALA A 286 1.63 14.71 -16.73
N LEU A 287 1.50 15.44 -15.61
CA LEU A 287 2.06 15.04 -14.31
C LEU A 287 1.46 13.72 -13.81
N ALA A 288 0.14 13.53 -13.92
CA ALA A 288 -0.53 12.29 -13.55
C ALA A 288 -0.08 11.11 -14.43
N THR A 289 0.05 11.34 -15.74
CA THR A 289 0.54 10.33 -16.70
C THR A 289 2.00 9.95 -16.41
N PHE A 290 2.85 10.91 -16.07
CA PHE A 290 4.24 10.67 -15.67
C PHE A 290 4.29 9.76 -14.42
N MET A 291 3.48 10.06 -13.42
CA MET A 291 3.38 9.26 -12.21
C MET A 291 2.86 7.83 -12.50
N LEU A 292 1.88 7.68 -13.39
CA LEU A 292 1.36 6.40 -13.85
C LEU A 292 2.42 5.57 -14.57
N ILE A 293 3.26 6.19 -15.41
CA ILE A 293 4.35 5.52 -16.12
C ILE A 293 5.38 5.00 -15.13
N ILE A 294 5.84 5.82 -14.17
CA ILE A 294 6.80 5.40 -13.15
C ILE A 294 6.25 4.22 -12.35
N SER A 295 5.00 4.31 -11.89
CA SER A 295 4.34 3.24 -11.14
C SER A 295 4.25 1.95 -11.94
N SER A 296 3.89 2.05 -13.22
CA SER A 296 3.76 0.89 -14.12
C SER A 296 5.10 0.23 -14.38
N ILE A 297 6.15 1.00 -14.63
CA ILE A 297 7.51 0.49 -14.83
C ILE A 297 7.97 -0.30 -13.59
N PHE A 298 7.80 0.28 -12.40
CA PHE A 298 8.17 -0.38 -11.16
C PHE A 298 7.41 -1.69 -10.97
N ILE A 299 6.08 -1.68 -11.14
CA ILE A 299 5.23 -2.86 -10.98
C ILE A 299 5.64 -3.96 -11.97
N VAL A 300 5.90 -3.60 -13.24
CA VAL A 300 6.31 -4.58 -14.26
C VAL A 300 7.68 -5.19 -13.95
N ILE A 301 8.65 -4.35 -13.58
CA ILE A 301 10.00 -4.83 -13.19
C ILE A 301 9.88 -5.77 -11.99
N TYR A 302 9.14 -5.34 -10.99
CA TYR A 302 8.94 -6.09 -9.77
C TYR A 302 8.27 -7.45 -10.02
N LEU A 303 7.15 -7.47 -10.77
CA LEU A 303 6.46 -8.73 -11.11
C LEU A 303 7.38 -9.68 -11.91
N ARG A 304 8.20 -9.16 -12.81
CA ARG A 304 9.16 -9.99 -13.55
C ARG A 304 10.21 -10.63 -12.64
N ILE A 305 10.70 -9.89 -11.65
CA ILE A 305 11.67 -10.42 -10.68
C ILE A 305 11.04 -11.53 -9.85
N VAL A 306 9.86 -11.28 -9.27
CA VAL A 306 9.15 -12.23 -8.41
C VAL A 306 8.76 -13.49 -9.18
N MET A 307 8.13 -13.34 -10.36
CA MET A 307 7.68 -14.50 -11.16
C MET A 307 8.82 -15.31 -11.78
N ARG A 308 10.01 -14.73 -11.93
CA ARG A 308 11.18 -15.47 -12.46
C ARG A 308 11.75 -16.44 -11.43
N GLU A 309 11.62 -16.14 -10.16
CA GLU A 309 12.17 -16.97 -9.09
C GLU A 309 11.22 -18.12 -8.68
N ASP A 310 9.95 -18.09 -9.11
CA ASP A 310 8.98 -19.17 -8.91
C ASP A 310 9.04 -20.25 -10.03
N ARG A 311 9.98 -20.12 -10.99
CA ARG A 311 10.28 -21.11 -12.02
C ARG A 311 11.58 -21.82 -11.74
#